data_ac8319f29f8061e6f8963ca6f3689b89
#
_entry.id   ac8319f29f8061e6f8963ca6f3689b89
#
_cell.length_a   1.000
_cell.length_b   1.000
_cell.length_c   1.000
_cell.angle_alpha   90.00
_cell.angle_beta   90.00
_cell.angle_gamma   90.00
#
_symmetry.space_group_name_H-M   'P 1'
#
loop_
_entity.id
_entity.type
_entity.pdbx_description
1 polymer ?
#
loop_
_entity_poly.entity_id
_entity_poly.type
_entity_poly.pdbx_seq_one_letter_code
_entity_poly.pdbx_strand_id
1 'polypeptide(L)'
;MVKLTGFSKASPAERIEKLALAGLLSEEGLQTVRDNDTLPLSLANEMVENVLGTLALPFGLAPGFQVDGQEIQVPMVTEEPSVIAAASYAAGLIKRSGGFKTQVHKRQMIGQVALYEVSHKEKASQAITEAKEELLQLANQAYPSIVKRGGGARDLWTEVKGDFLICYLSVDPKEAMGANMLNTMLEALVDPLEDLSEGQGLMAILSNLATDALVTASCHIDYRFLSRDPKEAAEIAQKIALASQLAAVDPYRAATHNKGIFNGIDAVVLATGNDWRAIEAGGHTYASRSGQAQGLSSWIAHPDQQVLEGQLTLPMPIATKGGSIGLNPSVQVAHDLLGNPDAQTLARIIVAVGLAQNFAALKALVSTGIQHGHMKLQAKSLALLAGASPSEVAPVVQALLEDKPFNLEKARAVLENIRQSN
;
A
#
# COMPACT_ATOMS: atom_id res chain seq x y z
N MET A 1 23.59 -13.40 0.65
CA MET A 1 22.13 -13.65 0.81
C MET A 1 21.86 -13.88 2.30
N VAL A 2 21.25 -12.90 2.97
CA VAL A 2 21.03 -12.97 4.42
C VAL A 2 19.80 -13.85 4.68
N LYS A 3 20.01 -15.03 5.25
CA LYS A 3 18.91 -15.92 5.63
C LYS A 3 18.38 -15.53 7.01
N LEU A 4 17.21 -14.89 7.07
CA LEU A 4 16.47 -14.67 8.32
C LEU A 4 15.76 -15.95 8.80
N THR A 5 16.53 -17.04 8.91
CA THR A 5 16.00 -18.36 9.31
C THR A 5 15.42 -18.29 10.73
N GLY A 6 14.20 -18.79 10.93
CA GLY A 6 13.53 -18.83 12.22
C GLY A 6 13.05 -17.47 12.74
N PHE A 7 13.04 -16.41 11.90
CA PHE A 7 12.67 -15.06 12.29
C PHE A 7 11.27 -14.97 12.93
N SER A 8 10.29 -15.67 12.38
CA SER A 8 8.91 -15.67 12.91
C SER A 8 8.76 -16.29 14.29
N LYS A 9 9.69 -17.19 14.70
CA LYS A 9 9.69 -17.87 16.01
C LYS A 9 10.57 -17.18 17.05
N ALA A 10 11.41 -16.24 16.60
CA ALA A 10 12.33 -15.51 17.48
C ALA A 10 11.58 -14.47 18.32
N SER A 11 12.10 -14.14 19.49
CA SER A 11 11.64 -13.02 20.31
C SER A 11 11.93 -11.68 19.61
N PRO A 12 11.30 -10.56 20.01
CA PRO A 12 11.63 -9.24 19.46
C PRO A 12 13.12 -8.90 19.53
N ALA A 13 13.76 -9.14 20.67
CA ALA A 13 15.20 -8.88 20.83
C ALA A 13 16.06 -9.73 19.88
N GLU A 14 15.76 -11.04 19.75
CA GLU A 14 16.47 -11.92 18.81
C GLU A 14 16.25 -11.52 17.35
N ARG A 15 15.06 -10.98 17.00
CA ARG A 15 14.79 -10.45 15.66
C ARG A 15 15.67 -9.24 15.36
N ILE A 16 15.79 -8.31 16.31
CA ILE A 16 16.64 -7.12 16.19
C ILE A 16 18.11 -7.53 15.98
N GLU A 17 18.61 -8.47 16.77
CA GLU A 17 19.98 -8.95 16.62
C GLU A 17 20.21 -9.66 15.27
N LYS A 18 19.22 -10.41 14.76
CA LYS A 18 19.31 -11.01 13.41
C LYS A 18 19.39 -9.92 12.31
N LEU A 19 18.67 -8.82 12.45
CA LEU A 19 18.72 -7.70 11.50
C LEU A 19 20.07 -6.97 11.59
N ALA A 20 20.60 -6.78 12.81
CA ALA A 20 21.91 -6.20 13.03
C ALA A 20 23.03 -7.04 12.40
N LEU A 21 23.05 -8.35 12.67
CA LEU A 21 24.02 -9.29 12.07
C LEU A 21 23.91 -9.37 10.55
N ALA A 22 22.74 -9.08 10.02
CA ALA A 22 22.44 -9.03 8.60
C ALA A 22 22.90 -7.73 7.92
N GLY A 23 23.28 -6.71 8.68
CA GLY A 23 23.63 -5.39 8.16
C GLY A 23 22.47 -4.68 7.47
N LEU A 24 21.22 -4.93 7.92
CA LEU A 24 20.01 -4.39 7.32
C LEU A 24 19.56 -3.05 7.93
N LEU A 25 20.21 -2.59 8.97
CA LEU A 25 19.90 -1.36 9.69
C LEU A 25 21.16 -0.48 9.79
N SER A 26 20.98 0.80 9.71
CA SER A 26 21.98 1.79 10.13
C SER A 26 22.22 1.72 11.65
N GLU A 27 23.28 2.32 12.16
CA GLU A 27 23.53 2.41 13.61
C GLU A 27 22.37 3.11 14.32
N GLU A 28 21.85 4.20 13.76
CA GLU A 28 20.72 4.96 14.28
C GLU A 28 19.44 4.13 14.25
N GLY A 29 19.14 3.46 13.13
CA GLY A 29 17.99 2.58 12.99
C GLY A 29 18.04 1.39 13.96
N LEU A 30 19.23 0.83 14.20
CA LEU A 30 19.40 -0.24 15.18
C LEU A 30 19.13 0.26 16.61
N GLN A 31 19.61 1.45 16.97
CA GLN A 31 19.34 2.05 18.27
C GLN A 31 17.85 2.32 18.46
N THR A 32 17.21 2.90 17.45
CA THR A 32 15.75 3.18 17.42
C THR A 32 14.94 1.92 17.77
N VAL A 33 15.21 0.78 17.13
CA VAL A 33 14.45 -0.46 17.42
C VAL A 33 14.81 -1.13 18.75
N ARG A 34 16.05 -0.97 19.24
CA ARG A 34 16.45 -1.47 20.55
C ARG A 34 15.79 -0.71 21.70
N ASP A 35 15.70 0.60 21.58
CA ASP A 35 15.10 1.48 22.58
C ASP A 35 13.57 1.52 22.46
N ASN A 36 13.01 0.93 21.40
CA ASN A 36 11.61 1.02 21.04
C ASN A 36 11.14 2.48 20.91
N ASP A 37 11.98 3.33 20.29
CA ASP A 37 11.70 4.74 20.12
C ASP A 37 10.49 4.97 19.23
N THR A 38 9.65 5.89 19.68
CA THR A 38 8.46 6.33 18.94
C THR A 38 8.60 7.83 18.61
N LEU A 39 7.65 8.36 17.84
CA LEU A 39 7.58 9.77 17.54
C LEU A 39 7.55 10.59 18.85
N PRO A 40 8.54 11.47 19.13
CA PRO A 40 8.56 12.29 20.34
C PRO A 40 7.34 13.21 20.42
N LEU A 41 6.75 13.37 21.61
CA LEU A 41 5.58 14.22 21.82
C LEU A 41 5.80 15.67 21.41
N SER A 42 7.00 16.21 21.67
CA SER A 42 7.36 17.56 21.23
C SER A 42 7.30 17.72 19.72
N LEU A 43 7.82 16.74 19.00
CA LEU A 43 7.77 16.74 17.53
C LEU A 43 6.36 16.53 17.01
N ALA A 44 5.59 15.62 17.63
CA ALA A 44 4.20 15.39 17.26
C ALA A 44 3.35 16.68 17.40
N ASN A 45 3.60 17.49 18.42
CA ASN A 45 2.92 18.77 18.65
C ASN A 45 3.24 19.84 17.59
N GLU A 46 4.42 19.74 16.95
CA GLU A 46 4.77 20.61 15.80
C GLU A 46 4.20 20.08 14.47
N MET A 47 3.82 18.81 14.42
CA MET A 47 3.29 18.17 13.20
C MET A 47 1.79 18.33 13.06
N VAL A 48 1.05 18.32 14.17
CA VAL A 48 -0.44 18.31 14.20
C VAL A 48 -0.91 19.19 15.35
N GLU A 49 -2.05 19.85 15.15
CA GLU A 49 -2.66 20.73 16.15
C GLU A 49 -3.30 19.93 17.29
N ASN A 50 -3.30 20.51 18.51
CA ASN A 50 -3.99 19.97 19.69
C ASN A 50 -3.57 18.55 20.09
N VAL A 51 -2.31 18.23 19.96
CA VAL A 51 -1.77 16.89 20.26
C VAL A 51 -1.89 16.56 21.75
N LEU A 52 -2.43 15.39 22.07
CA LEU A 52 -2.51 14.82 23.42
C LEU A 52 -1.46 13.73 23.67
N GLY A 53 -0.98 13.08 22.60
CA GLY A 53 -0.07 11.95 22.67
C GLY A 53 0.14 11.31 21.29
N THR A 54 0.81 10.18 21.26
CA THR A 54 1.01 9.37 20.06
C THR A 54 0.33 8.01 20.20
N LEU A 55 -0.24 7.50 19.10
CA LEU A 55 -0.80 6.15 19.05
C LEU A 55 0.20 5.24 18.30
N ALA A 56 0.76 4.26 19.03
CA ALA A 56 1.67 3.29 18.44
C ALA A 56 0.90 2.13 17.80
N LEU A 57 1.29 1.75 16.59
CA LEU A 57 0.84 0.54 15.89
C LEU A 57 1.98 -0.50 15.85
N PRO A 58 1.65 -1.81 15.79
CA PRO A 58 2.67 -2.84 15.64
C PRO A 58 3.49 -2.66 14.36
N PHE A 59 4.81 -2.58 14.49
CA PHE A 59 5.78 -2.50 13.42
C PHE A 59 6.49 -3.85 13.28
N GLY A 60 6.39 -4.48 12.12
CA GLY A 60 6.93 -5.81 11.87
C GLY A 60 7.57 -5.93 10.50
N LEU A 61 8.04 -7.14 10.19
CA LEU A 61 8.78 -7.43 8.96
C LEU A 61 8.18 -8.64 8.23
N ALA A 62 7.93 -8.50 6.94
CA ALA A 62 7.59 -9.58 6.03
C ALA A 62 8.82 -9.97 5.20
N PRO A 63 9.55 -11.05 5.58
CA PRO A 63 10.68 -11.53 4.81
C PRO A 63 10.24 -12.35 3.59
N GLY A 64 11.18 -12.54 2.66
CA GLY A 64 11.03 -13.50 1.57
C GLY A 64 10.50 -12.93 0.27
N PHE A 65 10.34 -11.63 0.15
CA PHE A 65 10.02 -10.99 -1.12
C PHE A 65 11.21 -11.06 -2.08
N GLN A 66 10.91 -11.37 -3.33
CA GLN A 66 11.83 -11.24 -4.46
C GLN A 66 11.14 -10.43 -5.54
N VAL A 67 11.60 -9.18 -5.75
CA VAL A 67 11.05 -8.24 -6.72
C VAL A 67 12.12 -7.92 -7.76
N ASP A 68 11.84 -8.15 -9.03
CA ASP A 68 12.75 -7.97 -10.16
C ASP A 68 14.14 -8.62 -9.94
N GLY A 69 14.15 -9.80 -9.29
CA GLY A 69 15.35 -10.58 -9.00
C GLY A 69 16.06 -10.17 -7.69
N GLN A 70 15.67 -9.09 -7.04
CA GLN A 70 16.25 -8.63 -5.77
C GLN A 70 15.47 -9.18 -4.58
N GLU A 71 16.20 -9.65 -3.54
CA GLU A 71 15.59 -10.07 -2.29
C GLU A 71 15.39 -8.86 -1.39
N ILE A 72 14.15 -8.68 -0.90
CA ILE A 72 13.72 -7.51 -0.13
C ILE A 72 13.09 -7.96 1.17
N GLN A 73 13.39 -7.24 2.25
CA GLN A 73 12.80 -7.39 3.56
C GLN A 73 11.78 -6.27 3.75
N VAL A 74 10.50 -6.58 3.78
CA VAL A 74 9.44 -5.57 3.72
C VAL A 74 8.95 -5.19 5.12
N PRO A 75 9.20 -3.95 5.58
CA PRO A 75 8.62 -3.42 6.82
C PRO A 75 7.12 -3.17 6.64
N MET A 76 6.34 -3.47 7.67
CA MET A 76 4.89 -3.32 7.65
C MET A 76 4.39 -2.83 9.01
N VAL A 77 3.50 -1.83 8.99
CA VAL A 77 2.79 -1.31 10.17
C VAL A 77 1.31 -1.64 10.04
N THR A 78 0.75 -2.39 10.98
CA THR A 78 -0.66 -2.77 10.94
C THR A 78 -1.15 -3.21 12.32
N GLU A 79 -2.42 -2.93 12.62
CA GLU A 79 -3.12 -3.44 13.81
C GLU A 79 -3.78 -4.80 13.54
N GLU A 80 -4.03 -5.15 12.25
CA GLU A 80 -4.75 -6.37 11.90
C GLU A 80 -3.85 -7.61 11.99
N PRO A 81 -4.24 -8.63 12.75
CA PRO A 81 -3.51 -9.88 12.79
C PRO A 81 -3.46 -10.58 11.43
N SER A 82 -2.44 -11.34 11.17
CA SER A 82 -2.19 -12.16 9.97
C SER A 82 -1.68 -11.40 8.74
N VAL A 83 -1.81 -10.08 8.64
CA VAL A 83 -1.39 -9.33 7.44
C VAL A 83 0.06 -9.62 7.08
N ILE A 84 0.99 -9.44 8.03
CA ILE A 84 2.43 -9.68 7.83
C ILE A 84 2.71 -11.16 7.52
N ALA A 85 2.05 -12.07 8.23
CA ALA A 85 2.24 -13.50 8.03
C ALA A 85 1.73 -13.96 6.66
N ALA A 86 0.58 -13.44 6.22
CA ALA A 86 -0.01 -13.72 4.92
C ALA A 86 0.87 -13.22 3.77
N ALA A 87 1.37 -11.98 3.86
CA ALA A 87 2.30 -11.41 2.90
C ALA A 87 3.59 -12.23 2.80
N SER A 88 4.21 -12.58 3.94
CA SER A 88 5.42 -13.42 4.00
C SER A 88 5.21 -14.81 3.40
N TYR A 89 4.08 -15.43 3.71
CA TYR A 89 3.71 -16.75 3.17
C TYR A 89 3.58 -16.71 1.65
N ALA A 90 2.82 -15.75 1.13
CA ALA A 90 2.63 -15.56 -0.31
C ALA A 90 3.95 -15.27 -1.02
N ALA A 91 4.75 -14.34 -0.48
CA ALA A 91 6.07 -14.00 -1.02
C ALA A 91 6.98 -15.23 -1.12
N GLY A 92 6.99 -16.08 -0.08
CA GLY A 92 7.77 -17.31 -0.07
C GLY A 92 7.34 -18.33 -1.13
N LEU A 93 6.03 -18.41 -1.47
CA LEU A 93 5.54 -19.26 -2.55
C LEU A 93 5.89 -18.68 -3.93
N ILE A 94 5.65 -17.39 -4.11
CA ILE A 94 5.91 -16.69 -5.38
C ILE A 94 7.40 -16.67 -5.69
N LYS A 95 8.25 -16.47 -4.68
CA LYS A 95 9.72 -16.54 -4.82
C LYS A 95 10.19 -17.87 -5.41
N ARG A 96 9.57 -19.00 -5.05
CA ARG A 96 9.92 -20.35 -5.57
C ARG A 96 9.63 -20.49 -7.07
N SER A 97 8.73 -19.67 -7.61
CA SER A 97 8.36 -19.64 -9.03
C SER A 97 9.02 -18.48 -9.79
N GLY A 98 10.01 -17.79 -9.20
CA GLY A 98 10.78 -16.74 -9.88
C GLY A 98 10.56 -15.33 -9.33
N GLY A 99 9.67 -15.14 -8.34
CA GLY A 99 9.40 -13.85 -7.71
C GLY A 99 8.43 -12.97 -8.49
N PHE A 100 8.38 -11.71 -8.08
CA PHE A 100 7.56 -10.69 -8.74
C PHE A 100 8.33 -10.02 -9.86
N LYS A 101 7.60 -9.67 -10.94
CA LYS A 101 8.06 -8.78 -12.01
C LYS A 101 7.23 -7.50 -11.94
N THR A 102 7.88 -6.35 -12.12
CA THR A 102 7.20 -5.08 -12.00
C THR A 102 7.48 -4.13 -13.16
N GLN A 103 6.54 -3.24 -13.42
CA GLN A 103 6.66 -2.19 -14.42
C GLN A 103 6.10 -0.89 -13.88
N VAL A 104 6.90 0.17 -13.91
CA VAL A 104 6.44 1.56 -13.73
C VAL A 104 6.13 2.12 -15.11
N HIS A 105 4.87 2.51 -15.36
CA HIS A 105 4.46 3.04 -16.67
C HIS A 105 4.90 4.49 -16.84
N LYS A 106 4.47 5.33 -15.91
CA LYS A 106 4.87 6.73 -15.77
C LYS A 106 4.95 7.06 -14.27
N ARG A 107 5.51 8.22 -13.96
CA ARG A 107 5.54 8.73 -12.59
C ARG A 107 5.21 10.23 -12.60
N GLN A 108 3.96 10.52 -12.93
CA GLN A 108 3.48 11.89 -13.00
C GLN A 108 2.21 12.04 -12.15
N MET A 109 2.13 13.15 -11.45
CA MET A 109 0.94 13.56 -10.73
C MET A 109 0.06 14.42 -11.62
N ILE A 110 -1.24 14.30 -11.44
CA ILE A 110 -2.24 15.10 -12.17
C ILE A 110 -2.89 16.05 -11.19
N GLY A 111 -3.05 17.31 -11.60
CA GLY A 111 -3.87 18.28 -10.93
C GLY A 111 -4.76 19.00 -11.91
N GLN A 112 -5.66 19.83 -11.41
CA GLN A 112 -6.70 20.48 -12.22
C GLN A 112 -6.95 21.91 -11.77
N VAL A 113 -7.23 22.77 -12.74
CA VAL A 113 -7.88 24.07 -12.54
C VAL A 113 -9.29 23.96 -13.12
N ALA A 114 -10.29 24.16 -12.28
CA ALA A 114 -11.68 24.14 -12.68
C ALA A 114 -12.15 25.57 -13.02
N LEU A 115 -12.64 25.75 -14.25
CA LEU A 115 -13.18 27.01 -14.73
C LEU A 115 -14.70 26.92 -14.90
N TYR A 116 -15.42 27.94 -14.49
CA TYR A 116 -16.87 28.06 -14.62
C TYR A 116 -17.25 29.38 -15.33
N GLU A 117 -18.50 29.54 -15.69
CA GLU A 117 -18.98 30.70 -16.50
C GLU A 117 -18.24 30.89 -17.85
N VAL A 118 -17.72 29.79 -18.41
CA VAL A 118 -17.08 29.78 -19.72
C VAL A 118 -18.14 29.70 -20.81
N SER A 119 -18.41 30.82 -21.51
CA SER A 119 -19.47 30.90 -22.49
C SER A 119 -19.25 30.04 -23.76
N HIS A 120 -17.99 29.88 -24.18
CA HIS A 120 -17.60 29.17 -25.40
C HIS A 120 -16.48 28.14 -25.07
N LYS A 121 -16.85 27.01 -24.45
CA LYS A 121 -15.89 26.02 -23.91
C LYS A 121 -14.96 25.45 -24.97
N GLU A 122 -15.44 25.20 -26.20
CA GLU A 122 -14.62 24.66 -27.28
C GLU A 122 -13.58 25.70 -27.77
N LYS A 123 -13.96 26.96 -27.86
CA LYS A 123 -13.05 28.05 -28.24
C LYS A 123 -11.98 28.26 -27.14
N ALA A 124 -12.42 28.25 -25.89
CA ALA A 124 -11.53 28.36 -24.73
C ALA A 124 -10.53 27.18 -24.67
N SER A 125 -11.02 25.96 -24.88
CA SER A 125 -10.17 24.75 -24.94
C SER A 125 -9.11 24.85 -26.04
N GLN A 126 -9.47 25.38 -27.20
CA GLN A 126 -8.55 25.62 -28.33
C GLN A 126 -7.50 26.66 -27.95
N ALA A 127 -7.91 27.82 -27.39
CA ALA A 127 -6.99 28.87 -26.97
C ALA A 127 -5.98 28.39 -25.91
N ILE A 128 -6.47 27.63 -24.92
CA ILE A 128 -5.60 26.99 -23.89
C ILE A 128 -4.64 26.00 -24.55
N THR A 129 -5.08 25.20 -25.51
CA THR A 129 -4.23 24.26 -26.23
C THR A 129 -3.16 24.98 -27.06
N GLU A 130 -3.48 26.08 -27.70
CA GLU A 130 -2.53 26.91 -28.46
C GLU A 130 -1.50 27.55 -27.55
N ALA A 131 -1.87 27.95 -26.30
CA ALA A 131 -0.99 28.53 -25.31
C ALA A 131 -0.26 27.49 -24.44
N LYS A 132 -0.37 26.18 -24.71
CA LYS A 132 0.11 25.07 -23.87
C LYS A 132 1.58 25.23 -23.46
N GLU A 133 2.47 25.52 -24.40
CA GLU A 133 3.92 25.64 -24.10
C GLU A 133 4.21 26.81 -23.16
N GLU A 134 3.51 27.92 -23.30
CA GLU A 134 3.64 29.08 -22.43
C GLU A 134 3.14 28.77 -21.01
N LEU A 135 1.97 28.11 -20.92
CA LEU A 135 1.40 27.66 -19.63
C LEU A 135 2.31 26.66 -18.91
N LEU A 136 2.90 25.70 -19.63
CA LEU A 136 3.88 24.77 -19.06
C LEU A 136 5.15 25.50 -18.53
N GLN A 137 5.63 26.52 -19.26
CA GLN A 137 6.75 27.33 -18.79
C GLN A 137 6.38 28.11 -17.54
N LEU A 138 5.20 28.71 -17.49
CA LEU A 138 4.72 29.45 -16.32
C LEU A 138 4.58 28.55 -15.09
N ALA A 139 3.98 27.35 -15.24
CA ALA A 139 3.93 26.37 -14.18
C ALA A 139 5.31 25.98 -13.66
N ASN A 140 6.28 25.76 -14.55
CA ASN A 140 7.66 25.46 -14.18
C ASN A 140 8.39 26.64 -13.49
N GLN A 141 8.07 27.89 -13.86
CA GLN A 141 8.59 29.08 -13.21
C GLN A 141 8.06 29.24 -11.78
N ALA A 142 6.83 28.81 -11.52
CA ALA A 142 6.23 28.84 -10.18
C ALA A 142 6.94 27.90 -9.19
N TYR A 143 7.60 26.83 -9.68
CA TYR A 143 8.32 25.89 -8.80
C TYR A 143 9.70 25.48 -9.38
N PRO A 144 10.67 26.39 -9.46
CA PRO A 144 11.93 26.19 -10.18
C PRO A 144 12.83 25.11 -9.55
N SER A 145 12.66 24.78 -8.27
CA SER A 145 13.49 23.81 -7.57
C SER A 145 13.30 22.38 -8.11
N ILE A 146 12.09 22.01 -8.57
CA ILE A 146 11.84 20.69 -9.16
C ILE A 146 12.40 20.61 -10.57
N VAL A 147 12.30 21.69 -11.32
CA VAL A 147 12.87 21.79 -12.68
C VAL A 147 14.40 21.58 -12.66
N LYS A 148 15.09 22.18 -11.69
CA LYS A 148 16.54 21.98 -11.46
C LYS A 148 16.89 20.52 -11.18
N ARG A 149 15.96 19.73 -10.64
CA ARG A 149 16.11 18.29 -10.38
C ARG A 149 15.70 17.43 -11.57
N GLY A 150 15.32 18.03 -12.71
CA GLY A 150 14.88 17.34 -13.92
C GLY A 150 13.41 16.93 -13.91
N GLY A 151 12.62 17.36 -12.92
CA GLY A 151 11.16 17.21 -12.85
C GLY A 151 10.40 18.38 -13.47
N GLY A 152 9.17 18.63 -13.00
CA GLY A 152 8.29 19.75 -13.39
C GLY A 152 7.15 19.36 -14.30
N ALA A 153 6.43 20.39 -14.80
CA ALA A 153 5.29 20.23 -15.69
C ALA A 153 5.68 19.55 -17.01
N ARG A 154 4.86 18.59 -17.45
CA ARG A 154 5.14 17.75 -18.62
C ARG A 154 4.05 17.82 -19.68
N ASP A 155 2.79 17.96 -19.27
CA ASP A 155 1.66 17.97 -20.17
C ASP A 155 0.51 18.79 -19.60
N LEU A 156 -0.31 19.35 -20.50
CA LEU A 156 -1.51 20.12 -20.16
C LEU A 156 -2.58 19.84 -21.20
N TRP A 157 -3.81 19.60 -20.73
CA TRP A 157 -4.98 19.35 -21.59
C TRP A 157 -6.26 19.85 -20.92
N THR A 158 -7.33 19.96 -21.67
CA THR A 158 -8.63 20.38 -21.16
C THR A 158 -9.72 19.35 -21.43
N GLU A 159 -10.72 19.30 -20.56
CA GLU A 159 -11.95 18.51 -20.76
C GLU A 159 -13.16 19.31 -20.29
N VAL A 160 -14.26 19.20 -21.03
CA VAL A 160 -15.56 19.71 -20.58
C VAL A 160 -16.25 18.68 -19.72
N LYS A 161 -16.64 19.08 -18.50
CA LYS A 161 -17.35 18.25 -17.52
C LYS A 161 -18.59 18.99 -17.02
N GLY A 162 -19.75 18.70 -17.59
CA GLY A 162 -20.97 19.45 -17.30
C GLY A 162 -20.79 20.93 -17.64
N ASP A 163 -21.03 21.81 -16.68
CA ASP A 163 -20.89 23.25 -16.85
C ASP A 163 -19.45 23.78 -16.74
N PHE A 164 -18.50 22.91 -16.36
CA PHE A 164 -17.11 23.28 -16.16
C PHE A 164 -16.24 23.00 -17.38
N LEU A 165 -15.23 23.85 -17.57
CA LEU A 165 -14.05 23.56 -18.38
C LEU A 165 -12.90 23.24 -17.40
N ILE A 166 -12.38 22.03 -17.42
CA ILE A 166 -11.30 21.60 -16.55
C ILE A 166 -9.99 21.60 -17.33
N CYS A 167 -9.01 22.36 -16.85
CA CYS A 167 -7.64 22.30 -17.33
C CYS A 167 -6.81 21.37 -16.42
N TYR A 168 -6.27 20.30 -16.96
CA TYR A 168 -5.42 19.35 -16.26
C TYR A 168 -3.95 19.67 -16.52
N LEU A 169 -3.12 19.50 -15.48
CA LEU A 169 -1.66 19.61 -15.53
C LEU A 169 -1.04 18.31 -15.05
N SER A 170 -0.13 17.74 -15.84
CA SER A 170 0.68 16.56 -15.47
C SER A 170 2.09 17.01 -15.09
N VAL A 171 2.57 16.57 -13.91
CA VAL A 171 3.84 17.01 -13.33
C VAL A 171 4.67 15.80 -12.87
N ASP A 172 5.96 15.78 -13.21
CA ASP A 172 6.95 14.83 -12.70
C ASP A 172 7.51 15.33 -11.35
N PRO A 173 7.12 14.72 -10.21
CA PRO A 173 7.53 15.16 -8.88
C PRO A 173 8.87 14.58 -8.41
N LYS A 174 9.55 13.75 -9.22
CA LYS A 174 10.76 13.00 -8.86
C LYS A 174 10.56 12.15 -7.59
N GLU A 175 11.35 12.35 -6.55
CA GLU A 175 11.31 11.58 -5.31
C GLU A 175 10.20 12.02 -4.34
N ALA A 176 9.50 13.12 -4.63
CA ALA A 176 8.38 13.59 -3.83
C ALA A 176 7.03 13.00 -4.31
N MET A 177 5.99 13.03 -3.48
CA MET A 177 4.60 12.88 -3.93
C MET A 177 4.17 14.08 -4.78
N GLY A 178 4.55 15.29 -4.34
CA GLY A 178 4.41 16.51 -5.12
C GLY A 178 3.17 17.34 -4.86
N ALA A 179 2.38 17.07 -3.82
CA ALA A 179 1.10 17.75 -3.57
C ALA A 179 1.22 19.28 -3.52
N ASN A 180 2.04 19.82 -2.62
CA ASN A 180 2.21 21.27 -2.48
C ASN A 180 2.81 21.92 -3.72
N MET A 181 3.76 21.23 -4.35
CA MET A 181 4.38 21.69 -5.60
C MET A 181 3.36 21.81 -6.72
N LEU A 182 2.56 20.77 -6.91
CA LEU A 182 1.52 20.74 -7.96
C LEU A 182 0.48 21.83 -7.72
N ASN A 183 0.01 22.00 -6.47
CA ASN A 183 -0.92 23.07 -6.13
C ASN A 183 -0.35 24.45 -6.45
N THR A 184 0.91 24.74 -6.08
CA THR A 184 1.57 26.00 -6.42
C THR A 184 1.67 26.24 -7.92
N MET A 185 1.97 25.18 -8.71
CA MET A 185 1.98 25.27 -10.18
C MET A 185 0.60 25.56 -10.76
N LEU A 186 -0.45 24.90 -10.23
CA LEU A 186 -1.82 25.06 -10.68
C LEU A 186 -2.37 26.46 -10.32
N GLU A 187 -2.10 26.94 -9.11
CA GLU A 187 -2.49 28.28 -8.67
C GLU A 187 -1.91 29.37 -9.58
N ALA A 188 -0.67 29.20 -10.04
CA ALA A 188 -0.04 30.14 -10.97
C ALA A 188 -0.67 30.14 -12.37
N LEU A 189 -1.45 29.13 -12.71
CA LEU A 189 -2.16 29.02 -13.99
C LEU A 189 -3.56 29.63 -13.96
N VAL A 190 -4.12 30.00 -12.78
CA VAL A 190 -5.51 30.45 -12.68
C VAL A 190 -5.74 31.69 -13.51
N ASP A 191 -5.01 32.79 -13.27
CA ASP A 191 -5.21 34.05 -13.99
C ASP A 191 -5.05 33.92 -15.52
N PRO A 192 -3.97 33.28 -16.04
CA PRO A 192 -3.86 33.06 -17.50
C PRO A 192 -5.00 32.21 -18.10
N LEU A 193 -5.50 31.25 -17.32
CA LEU A 193 -6.61 30.39 -17.78
C LEU A 193 -7.96 31.16 -17.77
N GLU A 194 -8.17 32.07 -16.82
CA GLU A 194 -9.33 32.98 -16.83
C GLU A 194 -9.29 33.90 -18.08
N ASP A 195 -8.13 34.50 -18.35
CA ASP A 195 -7.94 35.36 -19.53
C ASP A 195 -8.21 34.61 -20.86
N LEU A 196 -7.68 33.38 -21.00
CA LEU A 196 -7.84 32.55 -22.19
C LEU A 196 -9.26 32.02 -22.39
N SER A 197 -9.97 31.77 -21.27
CA SER A 197 -11.30 31.16 -21.28
C SER A 197 -12.45 32.17 -21.26
N GLU A 198 -12.17 33.42 -20.91
CA GLU A 198 -13.19 34.45 -20.58
C GLU A 198 -14.16 33.94 -19.49
N GLY A 199 -13.69 33.04 -18.62
CA GLY A 199 -14.40 32.43 -17.50
C GLY A 199 -13.78 32.80 -16.15
N GLN A 200 -14.20 32.10 -15.10
CA GLN A 200 -13.71 32.31 -13.75
C GLN A 200 -13.09 31.01 -13.18
N GLY A 201 -12.00 31.14 -12.44
CA GLY A 201 -11.37 30.05 -11.69
C GLY A 201 -12.16 29.71 -10.42
N LEU A 202 -12.56 28.44 -10.28
CA LEU A 202 -13.23 27.95 -9.08
C LEU A 202 -12.24 27.40 -8.05
N MET A 203 -11.31 26.58 -8.52
CA MET A 203 -10.28 25.96 -7.67
C MET A 203 -9.12 25.45 -8.52
N ALA A 204 -7.95 25.36 -7.87
CA ALA A 204 -6.72 24.81 -8.42
C ALA A 204 -6.14 23.80 -7.41
N ILE A 205 -6.21 22.50 -7.72
CA ILE A 205 -5.87 21.44 -6.74
C ILE A 205 -5.39 20.16 -7.43
N LEU A 206 -4.50 19.42 -6.76
CA LEU A 206 -4.09 18.08 -7.19
C LEU A 206 -5.28 17.11 -7.23
N SER A 207 -5.12 16.03 -8.02
CA SER A 207 -5.99 14.86 -7.95
C SER A 207 -5.24 13.67 -7.35
N ASN A 208 -5.89 12.94 -6.44
CA ASN A 208 -5.37 11.66 -5.94
C ASN A 208 -5.57 10.52 -6.95
N LEU A 209 -6.37 10.71 -8.00
CA LEU A 209 -6.47 9.78 -9.13
C LEU A 209 -5.29 9.98 -10.09
N ALA A 210 -4.12 9.49 -9.69
CA ALA A 210 -2.88 9.66 -10.44
C ALA A 210 -2.72 8.58 -11.53
N THR A 211 -3.55 8.65 -12.59
CA THR A 211 -3.51 7.68 -13.70
C THR A 211 -2.21 7.70 -14.49
N ASP A 212 -1.40 8.73 -14.33
CA ASP A 212 -0.06 8.85 -14.91
C ASP A 212 1.06 8.38 -13.93
N ALA A 213 0.68 7.73 -12.81
CA ALA A 213 1.60 7.10 -11.88
C ALA A 213 1.28 5.60 -11.67
N LEU A 214 0.89 4.91 -12.74
CA LEU A 214 0.53 3.50 -12.69
C LEU A 214 1.75 2.61 -12.52
N VAL A 215 1.61 1.63 -11.63
CA VAL A 215 2.58 0.55 -11.43
C VAL A 215 1.88 -0.79 -11.55
N THR A 216 2.49 -1.72 -12.26
CA THR A 216 2.04 -3.10 -12.40
C THR A 216 3.01 -4.04 -11.69
N ALA A 217 2.49 -4.97 -10.91
CA ALA A 217 3.21 -6.14 -10.46
C ALA A 217 2.56 -7.39 -11.03
N SER A 218 3.37 -8.38 -11.41
CA SER A 218 2.93 -9.69 -11.87
C SER A 218 3.76 -10.80 -11.24
N CYS A 219 3.19 -11.99 -11.18
CA CYS A 219 3.88 -13.18 -10.70
C CYS A 219 3.30 -14.44 -11.32
N HIS A 220 4.11 -15.50 -11.29
CA HIS A 220 3.69 -16.85 -11.63
C HIS A 220 3.82 -17.74 -10.39
N ILE A 221 2.91 -18.70 -10.23
CA ILE A 221 2.96 -19.69 -9.17
C ILE A 221 2.76 -21.07 -9.78
N ASP A 222 3.80 -21.91 -9.72
CA ASP A 222 3.70 -23.30 -10.15
C ASP A 222 2.67 -24.03 -9.30
N TYR A 223 1.80 -24.84 -9.90
CA TYR A 223 0.77 -25.58 -9.17
C TYR A 223 1.30 -26.45 -8.04
N ARG A 224 2.50 -27.06 -8.21
CA ARG A 224 3.18 -27.86 -7.16
C ARG A 224 3.43 -27.10 -5.86
N PHE A 225 3.36 -25.75 -5.86
CA PHE A 225 3.48 -24.94 -4.65
C PHE A 225 2.13 -24.57 -4.04
N LEU A 226 1.00 -24.82 -4.75
CA LEU A 226 -0.35 -24.63 -4.22
C LEU A 226 -0.76 -25.78 -3.32
N SER A 227 -0.51 -27.02 -3.75
CA SER A 227 -0.68 -28.26 -2.96
C SER A 227 0.34 -29.33 -3.38
N ARG A 228 0.55 -30.33 -2.49
CA ARG A 228 1.33 -31.54 -2.80
C ARG A 228 0.55 -32.51 -3.69
N ASP A 229 -0.79 -32.50 -3.62
CA ASP A 229 -1.67 -33.24 -4.50
C ASP A 229 -1.89 -32.44 -5.79
N PRO A 230 -1.51 -32.98 -6.97
CA PRO A 230 -1.67 -32.28 -8.24
C PRO A 230 -3.11 -31.94 -8.60
N LYS A 231 -4.08 -32.79 -8.22
CA LYS A 231 -5.52 -32.53 -8.46
C LYS A 231 -6.02 -31.37 -7.60
N GLU A 232 -5.69 -31.40 -6.31
CA GLU A 232 -6.00 -30.31 -5.39
C GLU A 232 -5.33 -29.02 -5.82
N ALA A 233 -4.06 -29.06 -6.28
CA ALA A 233 -3.34 -27.89 -6.78
C ALA A 233 -4.03 -27.23 -7.97
N ALA A 234 -4.48 -28.03 -8.96
CA ALA A 234 -5.20 -27.55 -10.12
C ALA A 234 -6.57 -26.97 -9.72
N GLU A 235 -7.29 -27.62 -8.79
CA GLU A 235 -8.57 -27.15 -8.28
C GLU A 235 -8.42 -25.79 -7.54
N ILE A 236 -7.40 -25.65 -6.69
CA ILE A 236 -7.10 -24.39 -6.00
C ILE A 236 -6.81 -23.28 -7.01
N ALA A 237 -5.96 -23.54 -8.03
CA ALA A 237 -5.64 -22.57 -9.07
C ALA A 237 -6.90 -22.10 -9.81
N GLN A 238 -7.76 -23.03 -10.22
CA GLN A 238 -9.01 -22.71 -10.89
C GLN A 238 -9.96 -21.89 -10.00
N LYS A 239 -10.09 -22.27 -8.73
CA LYS A 239 -10.95 -21.53 -7.78
C LYS A 239 -10.42 -20.12 -7.50
N ILE A 240 -9.10 -19.90 -7.45
CA ILE A 240 -8.52 -18.56 -7.32
C ILE A 240 -8.86 -17.71 -8.55
N ALA A 241 -8.74 -18.27 -9.76
CA ALA A 241 -9.11 -17.57 -11.00
C ALA A 241 -10.61 -17.20 -11.01
N LEU A 242 -11.50 -18.12 -10.61
CA LEU A 242 -12.94 -17.85 -10.50
C LEU A 242 -13.25 -16.78 -9.43
N ALA A 243 -12.57 -16.81 -8.29
CA ALA A 243 -12.75 -15.80 -7.23
C ALA A 243 -12.29 -14.40 -7.68
N SER A 244 -11.26 -14.33 -8.54
CA SER A 244 -10.83 -13.10 -9.18
C SER A 244 -11.87 -12.61 -10.21
N GLN A 245 -12.41 -13.49 -11.03
CA GLN A 245 -13.48 -13.17 -11.99
C GLN A 245 -14.74 -12.66 -11.27
N LEU A 246 -15.11 -13.27 -10.13
CA LEU A 246 -16.23 -12.80 -9.32
C LEU A 246 -16.01 -11.34 -8.84
N ALA A 247 -14.79 -10.99 -8.42
CA ALA A 247 -14.46 -9.62 -8.01
C ALA A 247 -14.47 -8.63 -9.19
N ALA A 248 -14.35 -9.08 -10.42
CA ALA A 248 -14.45 -8.23 -11.60
C ALA A 248 -15.90 -7.87 -11.98
N VAL A 249 -16.90 -8.64 -11.53
CA VAL A 249 -18.29 -8.48 -11.94
C VAL A 249 -19.25 -8.12 -10.80
N ASP A 250 -18.85 -8.37 -9.54
CA ASP A 250 -19.67 -8.08 -8.36
C ASP A 250 -19.04 -6.98 -7.49
N PRO A 251 -19.67 -5.80 -7.36
CA PRO A 251 -19.15 -4.69 -6.55
C PRO A 251 -18.95 -5.01 -5.08
N TYR A 252 -19.83 -5.83 -4.49
CA TYR A 252 -19.70 -6.25 -3.08
C TYR A 252 -18.43 -7.09 -2.86
N ARG A 253 -18.19 -8.01 -3.81
CA ARG A 253 -16.95 -8.80 -3.77
C ARG A 253 -15.72 -7.93 -4.08
N ALA A 254 -15.81 -7.02 -5.03
CA ALA A 254 -14.74 -6.08 -5.38
C ALA A 254 -14.28 -5.26 -4.19
N ALA A 255 -15.20 -4.70 -3.41
CA ALA A 255 -14.89 -3.91 -2.21
C ALA A 255 -14.02 -4.70 -1.23
N THR A 256 -14.41 -5.93 -0.90
CA THR A 256 -13.66 -6.79 0.03
C THR A 256 -12.36 -7.32 -0.58
N HIS A 257 -12.36 -7.60 -1.88
CA HIS A 257 -11.16 -8.00 -2.63
C HIS A 257 -10.09 -6.92 -2.59
N ASN A 258 -10.47 -5.68 -2.86
CA ASN A 258 -9.57 -4.53 -2.87
C ASN A 258 -9.11 -4.16 -1.45
N LYS A 259 -9.99 -4.20 -0.44
CA LYS A 259 -9.60 -4.06 0.98
C LYS A 259 -8.48 -5.04 1.35
N GLY A 260 -8.59 -6.29 0.89
CA GLY A 260 -7.56 -7.30 1.10
C GLY A 260 -6.22 -6.95 0.44
N ILE A 261 -6.22 -6.30 -0.72
CA ILE A 261 -5.01 -5.76 -1.37
C ILE A 261 -4.41 -4.63 -0.52
N PHE A 262 -5.26 -3.69 -0.07
CA PHE A 262 -4.84 -2.54 0.71
C PHE A 262 -4.33 -2.90 2.10
N ASN A 263 -4.74 -4.00 2.71
CA ASN A 263 -4.12 -4.50 3.94
C ASN A 263 -2.59 -4.61 3.83
N GLY A 264 -2.09 -5.05 2.68
CA GLY A 264 -0.65 -5.12 2.42
C GLY A 264 -0.05 -3.78 2.00
N ILE A 265 -0.73 -3.06 1.10
CA ILE A 265 -0.27 -1.76 0.59
C ILE A 265 -0.14 -0.75 1.72
N ASP A 266 -1.20 -0.54 2.50
CA ASP A 266 -1.25 0.46 3.57
C ASP A 266 -0.24 0.16 4.67
N ALA A 267 -0.02 -1.11 4.97
CA ALA A 267 0.97 -1.50 5.96
C ALA A 267 2.40 -1.04 5.58
N VAL A 268 2.76 -1.04 4.30
CA VAL A 268 4.05 -0.54 3.82
C VAL A 268 4.03 0.98 3.64
N VAL A 269 2.93 1.55 3.14
CA VAL A 269 2.74 2.99 2.97
C VAL A 269 2.87 3.71 4.31
N LEU A 270 2.23 3.21 5.37
CA LEU A 270 2.37 3.70 6.75
C LEU A 270 3.79 3.56 7.27
N ALA A 271 4.40 2.37 7.10
CA ALA A 271 5.76 2.11 7.56
C ALA A 271 6.79 3.07 6.93
N THR A 272 6.56 3.51 5.70
CA THR A 272 7.44 4.42 4.95
C THR A 272 7.06 5.89 5.04
N GLY A 273 6.10 6.24 5.92
CA GLY A 273 5.70 7.64 6.18
C GLY A 273 4.95 8.31 5.03
N ASN A 274 4.34 7.52 4.14
CA ASN A 274 3.56 8.02 3.02
C ASN A 274 2.07 8.20 3.37
N ASP A 275 1.35 8.95 2.54
CA ASP A 275 -0.10 9.23 2.70
C ASP A 275 -0.94 8.05 2.20
N TRP A 276 -1.30 7.14 3.12
CA TRP A 276 -2.15 5.98 2.81
C TRP A 276 -3.55 6.37 2.33
N ARG A 277 -4.11 7.50 2.80
CA ARG A 277 -5.44 7.95 2.39
C ARG A 277 -5.47 8.38 0.92
N ALA A 278 -4.40 9.06 0.47
CA ALA A 278 -4.24 9.41 -0.95
C ALA A 278 -4.11 8.16 -1.84
N ILE A 279 -3.37 7.15 -1.37
CA ILE A 279 -3.19 5.88 -2.09
C ILE A 279 -4.49 5.10 -2.18
N GLU A 280 -5.25 4.97 -1.08
CA GLU A 280 -6.57 4.34 -1.09
C GLU A 280 -7.56 5.07 -2.00
N ALA A 281 -7.67 6.41 -1.87
CA ALA A 281 -8.57 7.22 -2.68
C ALA A 281 -8.29 7.03 -4.18
N GLY A 282 -7.01 7.10 -4.58
CA GLY A 282 -6.58 6.87 -5.96
C GLY A 282 -6.88 5.45 -6.44
N GLY A 283 -6.57 4.45 -5.64
CA GLY A 283 -6.77 3.04 -5.98
C GLY A 283 -8.24 2.64 -6.10
N HIS A 284 -9.09 3.05 -5.15
CA HIS A 284 -10.54 2.75 -5.21
C HIS A 284 -11.23 3.50 -6.35
N THR A 285 -10.85 4.75 -6.63
CA THR A 285 -11.35 5.48 -7.80
C THR A 285 -10.90 4.81 -9.09
N TYR A 286 -9.66 4.37 -9.18
CA TYR A 286 -9.15 3.62 -10.33
C TYR A 286 -9.87 2.28 -10.52
N ALA A 287 -10.23 1.59 -9.44
CA ALA A 287 -11.03 0.37 -9.48
C ALA A 287 -12.44 0.60 -10.06
N SER A 288 -12.95 1.83 -9.98
CA SER A 288 -14.29 2.22 -10.45
C SER A 288 -14.29 2.94 -11.80
N ARG A 289 -13.16 2.99 -12.53
CA ARG A 289 -12.99 3.75 -13.78
C ARG A 289 -13.91 3.30 -14.92
N SER A 290 -14.43 2.08 -14.89
CA SER A 290 -15.40 1.54 -15.84
C SER A 290 -16.86 1.92 -15.53
N GLY A 291 -17.11 2.72 -14.48
CA GLY A 291 -18.45 3.07 -13.97
C GLY A 291 -18.96 2.15 -12.87
N GLN A 292 -18.28 1.05 -12.58
CA GLN A 292 -18.60 0.11 -11.51
C GLN A 292 -17.31 -0.35 -10.82
N ALA A 293 -17.35 -0.52 -9.49
CA ALA A 293 -16.23 -1.04 -8.73
C ALA A 293 -15.88 -2.47 -9.15
N GLN A 294 -14.60 -2.70 -9.45
CA GLN A 294 -14.03 -3.98 -9.87
C GLN A 294 -12.81 -4.34 -9.03
N GLY A 295 -12.43 -5.62 -9.00
CA GLY A 295 -11.16 -6.07 -8.42
C GLY A 295 -9.97 -5.44 -9.15
N LEU A 296 -9.00 -4.94 -8.40
CA LEU A 296 -7.77 -4.34 -8.93
C LEU A 296 -6.76 -5.37 -9.46
N SER A 297 -6.85 -6.61 -9.00
CA SER A 297 -6.00 -7.72 -9.44
C SER A 297 -6.75 -8.69 -10.34
N SER A 298 -6.00 -9.40 -11.17
CA SER A 298 -6.50 -10.52 -11.98
C SER A 298 -5.64 -11.76 -11.74
N TRP A 299 -6.30 -12.94 -11.72
CA TRP A 299 -5.66 -14.24 -11.61
C TRP A 299 -6.17 -15.14 -12.71
N ILE A 300 -5.24 -15.80 -13.43
CA ILE A 300 -5.51 -16.68 -14.56
C ILE A 300 -4.84 -18.03 -14.33
N ALA A 301 -5.62 -19.10 -14.39
CA ALA A 301 -5.11 -20.47 -14.33
C ALA A 301 -4.73 -20.94 -15.73
N HIS A 302 -3.53 -21.46 -15.89
CA HIS A 302 -3.00 -22.06 -17.14
C HIS A 302 -2.76 -23.58 -16.92
N PRO A 303 -3.79 -24.44 -17.10
CA PRO A 303 -3.68 -25.86 -16.78
C PRO A 303 -2.60 -26.59 -17.61
N ASP A 304 -2.43 -26.20 -18.88
CA ASP A 304 -1.43 -26.81 -19.78
C ASP A 304 -0.01 -26.52 -19.35
N GLN A 305 0.24 -25.37 -18.73
CA GLN A 305 1.53 -24.95 -18.21
C GLN A 305 1.72 -25.27 -16.72
N GLN A 306 0.67 -25.72 -16.06
CA GLN A 306 0.62 -25.94 -14.59
C GLN A 306 1.02 -24.70 -13.79
N VAL A 307 0.55 -23.51 -14.21
CA VAL A 307 0.91 -22.21 -13.65
C VAL A 307 -0.37 -21.40 -13.35
N LEU A 308 -0.37 -20.71 -12.22
CA LEU A 308 -1.31 -19.64 -11.87
C LEU A 308 -0.59 -18.31 -12.07
N GLU A 309 -1.11 -17.46 -12.94
CA GLU A 309 -0.60 -16.12 -13.21
C GLU A 309 -1.42 -15.08 -12.46
N GLY A 310 -0.74 -14.14 -11.81
CA GLY A 310 -1.36 -13.02 -11.08
C GLY A 310 -0.81 -11.67 -11.55
N GLN A 311 -1.70 -10.67 -11.63
CA GLN A 311 -1.35 -9.30 -11.97
C GLN A 311 -2.14 -8.30 -11.13
N LEU A 312 -1.52 -7.19 -10.75
CA LEU A 312 -2.12 -6.05 -10.07
C LEU A 312 -1.60 -4.76 -10.69
N THR A 313 -2.50 -3.85 -11.08
CA THR A 313 -2.14 -2.53 -11.59
C THR A 313 -2.98 -1.46 -10.90
N LEU A 314 -2.31 -0.46 -10.32
CA LEU A 314 -2.98 0.69 -9.70
C LEU A 314 -2.06 1.92 -9.65
N PRO A 315 -2.63 3.14 -9.43
CA PRO A 315 -1.83 4.33 -9.15
C PRO A 315 -1.02 4.17 -7.85
N MET A 316 0.27 4.53 -7.90
CA MET A 316 1.16 4.46 -6.74
C MET A 316 2.06 5.70 -6.64
N PRO A 317 1.48 6.88 -6.40
CA PRO A 317 2.21 8.14 -6.29
C PRO A 317 2.81 8.34 -4.90
N ILE A 318 3.78 7.51 -4.54
CA ILE A 318 4.48 7.58 -3.25
C ILE A 318 5.76 8.40 -3.32
N ALA A 319 6.31 8.73 -2.15
CA ALA A 319 7.52 9.52 -1.99
C ALA A 319 8.58 8.77 -1.17
N THR A 320 9.84 9.15 -1.37
CA THR A 320 10.95 8.79 -0.48
C THR A 320 11.59 10.03 0.15
N LYS A 321 11.15 11.22 -0.28
CA LYS A 321 11.64 12.51 0.25
C LYS A 321 10.52 13.53 0.31
N GLY A 322 10.57 14.40 1.30
CA GLY A 322 9.62 15.49 1.49
C GLY A 322 8.46 15.13 2.43
N GLY A 323 7.62 16.12 2.71
CA GLY A 323 6.55 15.99 3.70
C GLY A 323 7.10 15.69 5.10
N SER A 324 6.44 14.79 5.82
CA SER A 324 6.84 14.32 7.16
C SER A 324 7.79 13.11 7.14
N ILE A 325 8.20 12.63 5.95
CA ILE A 325 9.16 11.53 5.81
C ILE A 325 10.50 11.95 6.47
N GLY A 326 10.97 11.14 7.41
CA GLY A 326 12.20 11.42 8.18
C GLY A 326 11.98 12.10 9.54
N LEU A 327 10.74 12.51 9.87
CA LEU A 327 10.44 13.03 11.21
C LEU A 327 10.18 11.91 12.23
N ASN A 328 9.61 10.80 11.80
CA ASN A 328 9.37 9.63 12.65
C ASN A 328 10.56 8.67 12.57
N PRO A 329 11.24 8.35 13.68
CA PRO A 329 12.41 7.48 13.68
C PRO A 329 12.12 6.09 13.11
N SER A 330 10.92 5.55 13.32
CA SER A 330 10.53 4.24 12.77
C SER A 330 10.44 4.24 11.23
N VAL A 331 10.18 5.39 10.60
CA VAL A 331 10.18 5.54 9.13
C VAL A 331 11.60 5.34 8.58
N GLN A 332 12.62 5.88 9.25
CA GLN A 332 14.01 5.67 8.85
C GLN A 332 14.39 4.18 8.93
N VAL A 333 13.98 3.50 10.00
CA VAL A 333 14.15 2.04 10.13
C VAL A 333 13.52 1.30 8.95
N ALA A 334 12.32 1.70 8.53
CA ALA A 334 11.66 1.09 7.37
C ALA A 334 12.44 1.30 6.07
N HIS A 335 12.96 2.50 5.84
CA HIS A 335 13.80 2.79 4.68
C HIS A 335 15.12 2.00 4.70
N ASP A 336 15.77 1.85 5.84
CA ASP A 336 16.97 1.01 6.00
C ASP A 336 16.68 -0.45 5.61
N LEU A 337 15.61 -1.04 6.15
CA LEU A 337 15.18 -2.41 5.85
C LEU A 337 14.90 -2.66 4.37
N LEU A 338 14.42 -1.62 3.67
CA LEU A 338 14.17 -1.65 2.23
C LEU A 338 15.44 -1.39 1.39
N GLY A 339 16.56 -1.03 2.02
CA GLY A 339 17.80 -0.65 1.34
C GLY A 339 17.78 0.76 0.78
N ASN A 340 17.03 1.67 1.38
CA ASN A 340 16.89 3.08 0.96
C ASN A 340 16.51 3.24 -0.51
N PRO A 341 15.38 2.66 -0.96
CA PRO A 341 14.98 2.68 -2.36
C PRO A 341 14.66 4.10 -2.84
N ASP A 342 14.74 4.32 -4.15
CA ASP A 342 14.08 5.46 -4.79
C ASP A 342 12.56 5.28 -4.82
N ALA A 343 11.82 6.34 -5.15
CA ALA A 343 10.36 6.31 -5.14
C ALA A 343 9.77 5.31 -6.16
N GLN A 344 10.42 5.09 -7.29
CA GLN A 344 9.97 4.10 -8.27
C GLN A 344 10.15 2.66 -7.73
N THR A 345 11.28 2.37 -7.12
CA THR A 345 11.56 1.07 -6.50
C THR A 345 10.62 0.81 -5.34
N LEU A 346 10.38 1.82 -4.49
CA LEU A 346 9.41 1.69 -3.39
C LEU A 346 8.00 1.40 -3.92
N ALA A 347 7.56 2.09 -4.98
CA ALA A 347 6.27 1.84 -5.63
C ALA A 347 6.13 0.40 -6.15
N ARG A 348 7.19 -0.14 -6.79
CA ARG A 348 7.26 -1.53 -7.24
C ARG A 348 7.10 -2.53 -6.11
N ILE A 349 7.79 -2.29 -4.99
CA ILE A 349 7.73 -3.12 -3.78
C ILE A 349 6.31 -3.12 -3.22
N ILE A 350 5.69 -1.95 -3.04
CA ILE A 350 4.35 -1.81 -2.47
C ILE A 350 3.31 -2.56 -3.31
N VAL A 351 3.36 -2.42 -4.65
CA VAL A 351 2.39 -3.11 -5.52
C VAL A 351 2.62 -4.63 -5.52
N ALA A 352 3.86 -5.10 -5.43
CA ALA A 352 4.18 -6.52 -5.25
C ALA A 352 3.62 -7.07 -3.91
N VAL A 353 3.68 -6.27 -2.83
CA VAL A 353 3.09 -6.63 -1.53
C VAL A 353 1.56 -6.71 -1.63
N GLY A 354 0.92 -5.77 -2.32
CA GLY A 354 -0.52 -5.83 -2.57
C GLY A 354 -0.96 -7.10 -3.31
N LEU A 355 -0.20 -7.49 -4.34
CA LEU A 355 -0.46 -8.74 -5.08
C LEU A 355 -0.24 -9.99 -4.21
N ALA A 356 0.81 -10.01 -3.38
CA ALA A 356 1.08 -11.09 -2.42
C ALA A 356 -0.06 -11.23 -1.41
N GLN A 357 -0.51 -10.11 -0.85
CA GLN A 357 -1.59 -10.06 0.13
C GLN A 357 -2.90 -10.58 -0.45
N ASN A 358 -3.22 -10.18 -1.68
CA ASN A 358 -4.38 -10.65 -2.41
C ASN A 358 -4.34 -12.16 -2.67
N PHE A 359 -3.21 -12.68 -3.15
CA PHE A 359 -3.04 -14.12 -3.34
C PHE A 359 -3.27 -14.91 -2.06
N ALA A 360 -2.67 -14.49 -0.94
CA ALA A 360 -2.83 -15.18 0.34
C ALA A 360 -4.30 -15.25 0.77
N ALA A 361 -5.04 -14.13 0.63
CA ALA A 361 -6.45 -14.05 0.94
C ALA A 361 -7.29 -14.97 0.04
N LEU A 362 -7.09 -14.92 -1.28
CA LEU A 362 -7.82 -15.75 -2.24
C LEU A 362 -7.56 -17.25 -1.99
N LYS A 363 -6.27 -17.62 -1.79
CA LYS A 363 -5.93 -19.02 -1.49
C LYS A 363 -6.60 -19.50 -0.21
N ALA A 364 -6.63 -18.71 0.85
CA ALA A 364 -7.29 -19.07 2.10
C ALA A 364 -8.80 -19.23 1.91
N LEU A 365 -9.45 -18.32 1.15
CA LEU A 365 -10.89 -18.36 0.87
C LEU A 365 -11.31 -19.63 0.14
N VAL A 366 -10.53 -20.10 -0.83
CA VAL A 366 -10.91 -21.21 -1.71
C VAL A 366 -10.41 -22.58 -1.24
N SER A 367 -9.60 -22.63 -0.16
CA SER A 367 -9.07 -23.88 0.40
C SER A 367 -9.61 -24.16 1.81
N THR A 368 -8.91 -23.74 2.85
CA THR A 368 -9.27 -24.04 4.25
C THR A 368 -10.34 -23.12 4.83
N GLY A 369 -10.68 -22.05 4.13
CA GLY A 369 -11.54 -20.97 4.62
C GLY A 369 -10.78 -19.99 5.55
N ILE A 370 -11.15 -18.72 5.46
CA ILE A 370 -10.51 -17.64 6.25
C ILE A 370 -10.69 -17.86 7.76
N GLN A 371 -11.85 -18.36 8.20
CA GLN A 371 -12.16 -18.49 9.61
C GLN A 371 -11.20 -19.42 10.36
N HIS A 372 -10.73 -20.50 9.73
CA HIS A 372 -9.84 -21.45 10.41
C HIS A 372 -8.48 -20.83 10.80
N GLY A 373 -7.92 -19.98 9.95
CA GLY A 373 -6.70 -19.22 10.27
C GLY A 373 -6.93 -18.08 11.27
N HIS A 374 -8.05 -17.37 11.15
CA HIS A 374 -8.42 -16.27 12.03
C HIS A 374 -8.82 -16.72 13.45
N MET A 375 -9.41 -17.91 13.63
CA MET A 375 -9.81 -18.41 14.95
C MET A 375 -8.65 -18.44 15.95
N LYS A 376 -7.48 -18.94 15.56
CA LYS A 376 -6.31 -19.00 16.44
C LYS A 376 -5.80 -17.61 16.84
N LEU A 377 -5.87 -16.64 15.94
CA LEU A 377 -5.42 -15.28 16.19
C LEU A 377 -6.44 -14.49 17.00
N GLN A 378 -7.73 -14.69 16.72
CA GLN A 378 -8.81 -14.16 17.54
C GLN A 378 -8.77 -14.73 18.97
N ALA A 379 -8.47 -16.03 19.13
CA ALA A 379 -8.24 -16.64 20.46
C ALA A 379 -7.11 -15.94 21.22
N LYS A 380 -6.03 -15.58 20.52
CA LYS A 380 -4.90 -14.85 21.12
C LYS A 380 -5.32 -13.44 21.55
N SER A 381 -6.07 -12.73 20.73
CA SER A 381 -6.61 -11.41 21.08
C SER A 381 -7.58 -11.49 22.26
N LEU A 382 -8.45 -12.50 22.31
CA LEU A 382 -9.36 -12.73 23.43
C LEU A 382 -8.61 -13.06 24.71
N ALA A 383 -7.53 -13.86 24.65
CA ALA A 383 -6.69 -14.17 25.82
C ALA A 383 -6.04 -12.89 26.39
N LEU A 384 -5.50 -12.03 25.52
CA LEU A 384 -4.90 -10.75 25.92
C LEU A 384 -5.94 -9.78 26.51
N LEU A 385 -7.10 -9.67 25.88
CA LEU A 385 -8.23 -8.85 26.37
C LEU A 385 -8.80 -9.38 27.70
N ALA A 386 -8.68 -10.68 27.96
CA ALA A 386 -9.03 -11.27 29.24
C ALA A 386 -7.99 -10.95 30.34
N GLY A 387 -6.83 -10.41 30.01
CA GLY A 387 -5.75 -10.06 30.94
C GLY A 387 -4.74 -11.19 31.15
N ALA A 388 -4.58 -12.08 30.18
CA ALA A 388 -3.56 -13.14 30.24
C ALA A 388 -2.15 -12.56 30.14
N SER A 389 -1.25 -12.99 31.02
CA SER A 389 0.18 -12.73 30.91
C SER A 389 0.80 -13.48 29.71
N PRO A 390 1.99 -13.12 29.24
CA PRO A 390 2.63 -13.77 28.08
C PRO A 390 2.74 -15.31 28.23
N SER A 391 2.92 -15.82 29.44
CA SER A 391 3.00 -17.27 29.73
C SER A 391 1.62 -17.94 29.71
N GLU A 392 0.53 -17.21 30.01
CA GLU A 392 -0.84 -17.72 30.07
C GLU A 392 -1.54 -17.72 28.70
N VAL A 393 -1.05 -16.91 27.73
CA VAL A 393 -1.70 -16.78 26.41
C VAL A 393 -1.83 -18.12 25.69
N ALA A 394 -0.78 -18.93 25.66
CA ALA A 394 -0.79 -20.20 24.92
C ALA A 394 -1.79 -21.22 25.51
N PRO A 395 -1.83 -21.46 26.83
CA PRO A 395 -2.84 -22.32 27.46
C PRO A 395 -4.29 -21.83 27.23
N VAL A 396 -4.54 -20.50 27.37
CA VAL A 396 -5.88 -19.93 27.13
C VAL A 396 -6.31 -20.11 25.68
N VAL A 397 -5.42 -19.85 24.71
CA VAL A 397 -5.70 -20.05 23.29
C VAL A 397 -6.06 -21.50 22.99
N GLN A 398 -5.33 -22.46 23.54
CA GLN A 398 -5.60 -23.87 23.33
C GLN A 398 -7.00 -24.25 23.84
N ALA A 399 -7.33 -23.87 25.06
CA ALA A 399 -8.64 -24.15 25.64
C ALA A 399 -9.80 -23.49 24.88
N LEU A 400 -9.61 -22.25 24.36
CA LEU A 400 -10.60 -21.57 23.54
C LEU A 400 -10.84 -22.27 22.19
N LEU A 401 -9.83 -22.90 21.61
CA LEU A 401 -9.96 -23.61 20.33
C LEU A 401 -10.66 -24.96 20.48
N GLU A 402 -10.62 -25.56 21.67
CA GLU A 402 -11.20 -26.87 21.96
C GLU A 402 -12.68 -26.81 22.37
N ASP A 403 -13.15 -25.68 22.94
CA ASP A 403 -14.49 -25.58 23.53
C ASP A 403 -15.21 -24.27 23.17
N LYS A 404 -16.47 -24.34 22.78
CA LYS A 404 -17.32 -23.20 22.47
C LYS A 404 -18.17 -22.78 23.69
N PRO A 405 -18.58 -21.50 23.80
CA PRO A 405 -18.53 -20.42 22.83
C PRO A 405 -17.16 -19.73 22.77
N PHE A 406 -16.83 -19.14 21.61
CA PHE A 406 -15.60 -18.44 21.31
C PHE A 406 -15.76 -16.92 21.55
N ASN A 407 -15.62 -16.48 22.81
CA ASN A 407 -15.85 -15.09 23.21
C ASN A 407 -14.97 -14.68 24.41
N LEU A 408 -15.04 -13.39 24.79
CA LEU A 408 -14.23 -12.83 25.87
C LEU A 408 -14.60 -13.39 27.26
N GLU A 409 -15.88 -13.68 27.49
CA GLU A 409 -16.37 -14.24 28.74
C GLU A 409 -15.77 -15.63 28.98
N LYS A 410 -15.78 -16.49 27.96
CA LYS A 410 -15.13 -17.80 28.00
C LYS A 410 -13.61 -17.67 28.22
N ALA A 411 -12.96 -16.68 27.58
CA ALA A 411 -11.52 -16.44 27.76
C ALA A 411 -11.19 -16.07 29.21
N ARG A 412 -12.02 -15.25 29.86
CA ARG A 412 -11.88 -14.91 31.30
C ARG A 412 -12.06 -16.12 32.19
N ALA A 413 -13.11 -16.90 31.96
CA ALA A 413 -13.36 -18.11 32.75
C ALA A 413 -12.22 -19.13 32.63
N VAL A 414 -11.71 -19.33 31.41
CA VAL A 414 -10.54 -20.21 31.17
C VAL A 414 -9.32 -19.70 31.91
N LEU A 415 -9.06 -18.40 31.86
CA LEU A 415 -7.90 -17.79 32.53
C LEU A 415 -7.99 -17.94 34.05
N GLU A 416 -9.18 -17.74 34.65
CA GLU A 416 -9.41 -17.97 36.07
C GLU A 416 -9.13 -19.43 36.49
N ASN A 417 -9.66 -20.38 35.68
CA ASN A 417 -9.41 -21.80 35.96
C ASN A 417 -7.92 -22.17 35.91
N ILE A 418 -7.16 -21.63 34.92
CA ILE A 418 -5.72 -21.84 34.83
C ILE A 418 -5.00 -21.28 36.05
N ARG A 419 -5.39 -20.10 36.54
CA ARG A 419 -4.81 -19.44 37.74
C ARG A 419 -5.15 -20.15 39.03
N GLN A 420 -6.30 -20.80 39.13
CA GLN A 420 -6.68 -21.61 40.30
C GLN A 420 -6.02 -22.98 40.32
N SER A 421 -5.55 -23.46 39.16
CA SER A 421 -4.91 -24.77 39.03
C SER A 421 -3.38 -24.73 39.15
N ASN A 422 -2.78 -23.54 39.20
CA ASN A 422 -1.36 -23.27 39.44
C ASN A 422 -1.14 -22.72 40.86
#